data_60d372bfac2f9a5cba98bf773a68786e
#
_entry.id   60d372bfac2f9a5cba98bf773a68786e
#
_cell.length_a   1.000
_cell.length_b   1.000
_cell.length_c   1.000
_cell.angle_alpha   90.00
_cell.angle_beta   90.00
_cell.angle_gamma   90.00
#
_symmetry.space_group_name_H-M   'P 1'
#
loop_
_entity.id
_entity.type
_entity.pdbx_description
1 polymer ?
#
loop_
_entity_poly.entity_id
_entity_poly.type
_entity_poly.pdbx_seq_one_letter_code
_entity_poly.pdbx_strand_id
1 'polypeptide(L)'
;MNRQEQSTHLPIGTRLGEYEIQEVLGQGGFGITYKAWDATLACFVALKEYFPKHLANRSNDSVSIRPISADDASSYEKGLHSFVEEARTLAQFQHPGVVPVKRMVKANNTAYMVMGFVEGQTLSEYMRDHNSQVEPSKLVAWTEQILDALEKVHAAGLLHRDIKPGNVYIGSDGHAMLLDFGAARRVAAEASQSITGVISAGYSPIEQYSESTKNQGPWTDIYSLSATLYRCITGEKPIEATTRRDDMDDGDPDPIPPIPPEAFPQYPAGFINAVSGGLVVIRKNRIQSVAQFRAMMKASGSTASPKTKPTPAPQPTPKSVPKNRPDDSVHSGP
;
A
#
# COMPACT_ATOMS: atom_id res chain seq x y z
N MET A 1 -41.76 10.42 5.41
CA MET A 1 -40.79 10.82 6.43
C MET A 1 -39.44 10.85 5.77
N ASN A 2 -38.94 12.05 5.43
CA ASN A 2 -37.62 12.23 4.86
C ASN A 2 -36.57 11.78 5.90
N ARG A 3 -35.82 10.69 5.61
CA ARG A 3 -34.53 10.48 6.25
C ARG A 3 -33.63 11.61 5.76
N GLN A 4 -33.45 12.64 6.58
CA GLN A 4 -32.31 13.55 6.43
C GLN A 4 -31.07 12.66 6.42
N GLU A 5 -30.34 12.65 5.33
CA GLU A 5 -29.00 12.07 5.30
C GLU A 5 -28.18 12.80 6.38
N GLN A 6 -27.98 12.15 7.52
CA GLN A 6 -27.15 12.69 8.58
C GLN A 6 -25.74 12.85 8.00
N SER A 7 -25.28 14.10 8.00
CA SER A 7 -23.92 14.42 7.58
C SER A 7 -22.93 13.56 8.36
N THR A 8 -22.08 12.83 7.67
CA THR A 8 -21.06 11.98 8.31
C THR A 8 -19.91 12.79 8.87
N HIS A 9 -19.67 14.01 8.38
CA HIS A 9 -18.59 14.90 8.83
C HIS A 9 -19.06 15.92 9.88
N LEU A 10 -18.10 16.46 10.64
CA LEU A 10 -18.35 17.57 11.55
C LEU A 10 -18.88 18.81 10.77
N PRO A 11 -19.84 19.55 11.33
CA PRO A 11 -20.25 20.85 10.76
C PRO A 11 -19.06 21.81 10.69
N ILE A 12 -19.02 22.60 9.61
CA ILE A 12 -18.07 23.71 9.50
C ILE A 12 -18.31 24.69 10.64
N GLY A 13 -17.23 25.25 11.21
CA GLY A 13 -17.27 26.08 12.42
C GLY A 13 -17.26 25.32 13.73
N THR A 14 -17.33 23.96 13.71
CA THR A 14 -17.18 23.15 14.94
C THR A 14 -15.83 23.43 15.59
N ARG A 15 -15.81 23.64 16.91
CA ARG A 15 -14.60 23.90 17.68
C ARG A 15 -14.18 22.67 18.49
N LEU A 16 -12.91 22.31 18.38
CA LEU A 16 -12.23 21.25 19.11
C LEU A 16 -11.06 21.88 19.89
N GLY A 17 -11.37 22.45 21.06
CA GLY A 17 -10.41 23.30 21.77
C GLY A 17 -10.05 24.55 20.97
N GLU A 18 -8.77 24.73 20.67
CA GLU A 18 -8.22 25.83 19.85
C GLU A 18 -8.44 25.69 18.35
N TYR A 19 -8.91 24.51 17.86
CA TYR A 19 -9.07 24.21 16.43
C TYR A 19 -10.51 24.45 15.98
N GLU A 20 -10.69 25.24 14.91
CA GLU A 20 -11.99 25.49 14.28
C GLU A 20 -12.03 24.88 12.88
N ILE A 21 -12.97 23.95 12.66
CA ILE A 21 -13.15 23.27 11.37
C ILE A 21 -13.57 24.25 10.29
N GLN A 22 -12.79 24.31 9.20
CA GLN A 22 -13.03 25.22 8.07
C GLN A 22 -13.53 24.49 6.81
N GLU A 23 -13.03 23.26 6.57
CA GLU A 23 -13.28 22.52 5.35
C GLU A 23 -13.06 21.03 5.54
N VAL A 24 -13.75 20.19 4.75
CA VAL A 24 -13.49 18.74 4.65
C VAL A 24 -12.49 18.51 3.53
N LEU A 25 -11.27 18.08 3.85
CA LEU A 25 -10.22 17.78 2.87
C LEU A 25 -10.41 16.40 2.22
N GLY A 26 -10.98 15.44 2.95
CA GLY A 26 -11.19 14.11 2.42
C GLY A 26 -11.88 13.19 3.42
N GLN A 27 -12.50 12.12 2.88
CA GLN A 27 -13.19 11.11 3.67
C GLN A 27 -12.85 9.72 3.16
N GLY A 28 -12.30 8.89 4.04
CA GLY A 28 -12.01 7.48 3.79
C GLY A 28 -12.93 6.53 4.57
N GLY A 29 -12.66 5.23 4.47
CA GLY A 29 -13.40 4.20 5.23
C GLY A 29 -13.17 4.24 6.75
N PHE A 30 -12.05 4.82 7.19
CA PHE A 30 -11.57 4.79 8.58
C PHE A 30 -11.45 6.17 9.22
N GLY A 31 -11.65 7.24 8.48
CA GLY A 31 -11.52 8.58 9.01
C GLY A 31 -11.91 9.68 8.05
N ILE A 32 -11.99 10.87 8.61
CA ILE A 32 -12.29 12.10 7.87
C ILE A 32 -11.17 13.09 8.18
N THR A 33 -10.64 13.73 7.16
CA THR A 33 -9.60 14.76 7.29
C THR A 33 -10.20 16.13 7.02
N TYR A 34 -9.95 17.07 7.94
CA TYR A 34 -10.44 18.44 7.87
C TYR A 34 -9.26 19.40 7.78
N LYS A 35 -9.47 20.53 7.13
CA LYS A 35 -8.70 21.75 7.31
C LYS A 35 -9.28 22.50 8.50
N ALA A 36 -8.43 22.86 9.45
CA ALA A 36 -8.86 23.61 10.62
C ALA A 36 -7.92 24.79 10.89
N TRP A 37 -8.47 25.84 11.52
CA TRP A 37 -7.71 26.98 11.97
C TRP A 37 -7.30 26.77 13.43
N ASP A 38 -6.01 26.81 13.70
CA ASP A 38 -5.46 26.86 15.05
C ASP A 38 -5.44 28.33 15.52
N ALA A 39 -6.35 28.67 16.42
CA ALA A 39 -6.49 30.04 16.93
C ALA A 39 -5.31 30.46 17.83
N THR A 40 -4.61 29.51 18.43
CA THR A 40 -3.45 29.78 19.30
C THR A 40 -2.20 30.07 18.49
N LEU A 41 -1.95 29.30 17.43
CA LEU A 41 -0.77 29.46 16.58
C LEU A 41 -1.03 30.31 15.34
N ALA A 42 -2.26 30.77 15.12
CA ALA A 42 -2.71 31.55 13.96
C ALA A 42 -2.27 30.91 12.63
N CYS A 43 -2.49 29.61 12.48
CA CYS A 43 -2.14 28.87 11.26
C CYS A 43 -3.14 27.76 10.94
N PHE A 44 -3.13 27.31 9.68
CA PHE A 44 -3.90 26.11 9.31
C PHE A 44 -3.21 24.83 9.76
N VAL A 45 -4.04 23.84 10.12
CA VAL A 45 -3.64 22.48 10.44
C VAL A 45 -4.57 21.49 9.70
N ALA A 46 -4.10 20.26 9.49
CA ALA A 46 -4.95 19.17 9.07
C ALA A 46 -5.36 18.35 10.31
N LEU A 47 -6.66 18.11 10.48
CA LEU A 47 -7.20 17.27 11.54
C LEU A 47 -7.75 15.99 10.93
N LYS A 48 -7.18 14.85 11.29
CA LYS A 48 -7.71 13.54 10.91
C LYS A 48 -8.50 12.96 12.08
N GLU A 49 -9.80 12.79 11.88
CA GLU A 49 -10.74 12.17 12.82
C GLU A 49 -10.76 10.66 12.62
N TYR A 50 -10.67 9.87 13.69
CA TYR A 50 -10.97 8.44 13.62
C TYR A 50 -12.47 8.24 13.49
N PHE A 51 -12.92 7.76 12.31
CA PHE A 51 -14.32 7.52 11.97
C PHE A 51 -14.47 6.30 11.07
N PRO A 52 -14.43 5.06 11.63
CA PRO A 52 -14.63 3.84 10.86
C PRO A 52 -16.10 3.65 10.52
N LYS A 53 -16.51 4.02 9.30
CA LYS A 53 -17.91 4.04 8.83
C LYS A 53 -18.64 2.71 8.96
N HIS A 54 -17.92 1.60 8.95
CA HIS A 54 -18.50 0.26 9.08
C HIS A 54 -18.69 -0.17 10.52
N LEU A 55 -18.14 0.55 11.51
CA LEU A 55 -18.25 0.24 12.94
C LEU A 55 -18.96 1.33 13.73
N ALA A 56 -19.05 2.56 13.19
CA ALA A 56 -19.53 3.70 13.95
C ALA A 56 -20.33 4.69 13.10
N ASN A 57 -21.26 5.35 13.75
CA ASN A 57 -22.08 6.44 13.20
C ASN A 57 -21.90 7.71 14.04
N ARG A 58 -22.17 8.86 13.42
CA ARG A 58 -22.29 10.13 14.14
C ARG A 58 -23.62 10.17 14.89
N SER A 59 -23.58 10.64 16.13
CA SER A 59 -24.77 10.80 16.98
C SER A 59 -25.67 11.93 16.50
N ASN A 60 -26.89 12.03 17.06
CA ASN A 60 -27.88 13.05 16.70
C ASN A 60 -27.41 14.49 17.02
N ASP A 61 -26.39 14.67 17.88
CA ASP A 61 -25.75 15.95 18.15
C ASP A 61 -24.84 16.44 17.00
N SER A 62 -24.72 15.63 15.93
CA SER A 62 -23.87 15.87 14.75
C SER A 62 -22.36 16.00 15.06
N VAL A 63 -21.93 15.66 16.27
CA VAL A 63 -20.55 15.83 16.74
C VAL A 63 -19.98 14.53 17.29
N SER A 64 -20.69 13.87 18.21
CA SER A 64 -20.20 12.66 18.89
C SER A 64 -20.30 11.43 18.03
N ILE A 65 -19.36 10.50 18.23
CA ILE A 65 -19.32 9.20 17.54
C ILE A 65 -19.79 8.10 18.50
N ARG A 66 -20.52 7.13 17.96
CA ARG A 66 -20.95 5.93 18.69
C ARG A 66 -20.85 4.69 17.79
N PRO A 67 -20.48 3.54 18.34
CA PRO A 67 -20.57 2.26 17.64
C PRO A 67 -21.98 2.00 17.10
N ILE A 68 -22.09 1.29 15.97
CA ILE A 68 -23.36 0.96 15.32
C ILE A 68 -24.13 -0.02 16.20
N SER A 69 -23.43 -1.01 16.77
CA SER A 69 -24.00 -2.03 17.67
C SER A 69 -23.13 -2.24 18.91
N ALA A 70 -23.63 -2.98 19.88
CA ALA A 70 -22.84 -3.38 21.06
C ALA A 70 -21.66 -4.30 20.67
N ASP A 71 -21.83 -5.13 19.66
CA ASP A 71 -20.78 -6.01 19.15
C ASP A 71 -19.65 -5.25 18.48
N ASP A 72 -19.95 -4.11 17.82
CA ASP A 72 -18.96 -3.24 17.18
C ASP A 72 -18.12 -2.45 18.19
N ALA A 73 -18.60 -2.28 19.43
CA ALA A 73 -17.94 -1.44 20.44
C ALA A 73 -16.51 -1.88 20.73
N SER A 74 -16.26 -3.19 20.91
CA SER A 74 -14.92 -3.72 21.14
C SER A 74 -13.98 -3.48 19.98
N SER A 75 -14.47 -3.63 18.74
CA SER A 75 -13.72 -3.41 17.51
C SER A 75 -13.40 -1.92 17.31
N TYR A 76 -14.37 -1.06 17.61
CA TYR A 76 -14.20 0.38 17.59
C TYR A 76 -13.10 0.85 18.55
N GLU A 77 -13.13 0.40 19.81
CA GLU A 77 -12.14 0.75 20.82
C GLU A 77 -10.73 0.28 20.47
N LYS A 78 -10.59 -0.95 19.96
CA LYS A 78 -9.30 -1.46 19.47
C LYS A 78 -8.75 -0.61 18.32
N GLY A 79 -9.59 -0.24 17.36
CA GLY A 79 -9.21 0.61 16.25
C GLY A 79 -8.85 2.03 16.69
N LEU A 80 -9.59 2.60 17.65
CA LEU A 80 -9.28 3.89 18.26
C LEU A 80 -7.93 3.88 18.97
N HIS A 81 -7.65 2.82 19.74
CA HIS A 81 -6.35 2.63 20.38
C HIS A 81 -5.22 2.58 19.35
N SER A 82 -5.40 1.78 18.30
CA SER A 82 -4.41 1.68 17.21
C SER A 82 -4.17 3.02 16.50
N PHE A 83 -5.21 3.81 16.26
CA PHE A 83 -5.09 5.15 15.69
C PHE A 83 -4.25 6.09 16.58
N VAL A 84 -4.44 6.02 17.90
CA VAL A 84 -3.65 6.80 18.85
C VAL A 84 -2.17 6.35 18.86
N GLU A 85 -1.92 5.04 18.82
CA GLU A 85 -0.54 4.50 18.76
C GLU A 85 0.16 4.84 17.44
N GLU A 86 -0.58 4.82 16.31
CA GLU A 86 -0.09 5.29 15.02
C GLU A 86 0.38 6.75 15.12
N ALA A 87 -0.46 7.63 15.68
CA ALA A 87 -0.12 9.03 15.86
C ALA A 87 1.10 9.24 16.77
N ARG A 88 1.21 8.48 17.87
CA ARG A 88 2.38 8.53 18.77
C ARG A 88 3.66 8.15 18.06
N THR A 89 3.56 7.14 17.22
CA THR A 89 4.69 6.66 16.44
C THR A 89 5.09 7.69 15.38
N LEU A 90 4.12 8.22 14.62
CA LEU A 90 4.38 9.24 13.60
C LEU A 90 4.94 10.54 14.19
N ALA A 91 4.55 10.92 15.41
CA ALA A 91 5.06 12.10 16.09
C ALA A 91 6.58 12.04 16.38
N GLN A 92 7.18 10.85 16.33
CA GLN A 92 8.63 10.68 16.51
C GLN A 92 9.41 10.91 15.21
N PHE A 93 8.73 10.98 14.05
CA PHE A 93 9.38 11.18 12.77
C PHE A 93 9.48 12.66 12.40
N GLN A 94 10.71 13.06 12.05
CA GLN A 94 10.99 14.35 11.44
C GLN A 94 11.62 14.09 10.07
N HIS A 95 10.78 14.03 9.05
CA HIS A 95 11.22 13.79 7.69
C HIS A 95 10.30 14.53 6.71
N PRO A 96 10.83 15.24 5.68
CA PRO A 96 10.02 16.02 4.74
C PRO A 96 9.01 15.15 3.96
N GLY A 97 9.31 13.88 3.74
CA GLY A 97 8.41 12.93 3.07
C GLY A 97 7.35 12.29 3.98
N VAL A 98 7.21 12.73 5.25
CA VAL A 98 6.18 12.26 6.20
C VAL A 98 5.52 13.46 6.83
N VAL A 99 4.18 13.52 6.79
CA VAL A 99 3.42 14.63 7.39
C VAL A 99 3.64 14.65 8.90
N PRO A 100 4.11 15.78 9.48
CA PRO A 100 4.42 15.85 10.91
C PRO A 100 3.13 15.84 11.75
N VAL A 101 3.05 14.91 12.70
CA VAL A 101 2.01 14.89 13.73
C VAL A 101 2.40 15.85 14.85
N LYS A 102 1.56 16.84 15.12
CA LYS A 102 1.79 17.88 16.14
C LYS A 102 1.16 17.53 17.49
N ARG A 103 -0.06 16.97 17.47
CA ARG A 103 -0.84 16.73 18.68
C ARG A 103 -1.92 15.67 18.47
N MET A 104 -2.39 15.08 19.57
CA MET A 104 -3.62 14.28 19.63
C MET A 104 -4.64 14.99 20.51
N VAL A 105 -5.88 15.07 20.01
CA VAL A 105 -7.04 15.58 20.76
C VAL A 105 -8.03 14.44 20.93
N LYS A 106 -8.47 14.17 22.16
CA LYS A 106 -9.56 13.22 22.45
C LYS A 106 -10.81 14.00 22.77
N ALA A 107 -11.83 13.87 21.94
CA ALA A 107 -13.12 14.52 22.10
C ALA A 107 -14.20 13.71 21.37
N ASN A 108 -15.48 13.94 21.64
CA ASN A 108 -16.61 13.42 20.88
C ASN A 108 -16.65 11.89 20.78
N ASN A 109 -16.18 11.18 21.82
CA ASN A 109 -16.00 9.72 21.87
C ASN A 109 -15.07 9.17 20.77
N THR A 110 -14.16 9.99 20.26
CA THR A 110 -13.14 9.63 19.28
C THR A 110 -11.82 10.34 19.54
N ALA A 111 -10.90 10.27 18.59
CA ALA A 111 -9.64 11.00 18.64
C ALA A 111 -9.39 11.71 17.29
N TYR A 112 -8.67 12.83 17.39
CA TYR A 112 -8.25 13.66 16.27
C TYR A 112 -6.73 13.77 16.27
N MET A 113 -6.10 13.40 15.15
CA MET A 113 -4.67 13.61 14.92
C MET A 113 -4.48 14.98 14.28
N VAL A 114 -3.82 15.89 14.97
CA VAL A 114 -3.47 17.22 14.47
C VAL A 114 -2.13 17.12 13.74
N MET A 115 -2.12 17.47 12.47
CA MET A 115 -0.98 17.38 11.57
C MET A 115 -0.63 18.75 10.97
N GLY A 116 0.57 18.89 10.45
CA GLY A 116 0.92 20.04 9.61
C GLY A 116 0.00 20.10 8.39
N PHE A 117 -0.55 21.29 8.11
CA PHE A 117 -1.26 21.52 6.84
C PHE A 117 -0.23 21.94 5.78
N VAL A 118 -0.28 21.26 4.65
CA VAL A 118 0.54 21.56 3.48
C VAL A 118 -0.44 21.81 2.34
N GLU A 119 -0.26 22.92 1.61
CA GLU A 119 -1.01 23.15 0.38
C GLU A 119 -0.51 22.22 -0.73
N GLY A 120 -1.43 21.66 -1.51
CA GLY A 120 -1.09 20.73 -2.57
C GLY A 120 -2.26 19.81 -2.91
N GLN A 121 -1.97 18.65 -3.49
CA GLN A 121 -2.97 17.68 -3.91
C GLN A 121 -2.42 16.25 -3.82
N THR A 122 -3.31 15.27 -3.77
CA THR A 122 -2.89 13.86 -3.87
C THR A 122 -2.42 13.54 -5.29
N LEU A 123 -1.56 12.53 -5.43
CA LEU A 123 -1.15 12.03 -6.74
C LEU A 123 -2.36 11.55 -7.56
N SER A 124 -3.42 11.07 -6.90
CA SER A 124 -4.68 10.71 -7.56
C SER A 124 -5.37 11.90 -8.19
N GLU A 125 -5.41 13.03 -7.50
CA GLU A 125 -5.95 14.30 -8.00
C GLU A 125 -5.07 14.86 -9.10
N TYR A 126 -3.75 14.87 -8.89
CA TYR A 126 -2.79 15.28 -9.92
C TYR A 126 -2.99 14.50 -11.23
N MET A 127 -3.10 13.17 -11.14
CA MET A 127 -3.34 12.31 -12.31
C MET A 127 -4.68 12.61 -13.00
N ARG A 128 -5.75 12.82 -12.22
CA ARG A 128 -7.06 13.20 -12.77
C ARG A 128 -6.98 14.53 -13.56
N ASP A 129 -6.30 15.53 -12.99
CA ASP A 129 -6.22 16.87 -13.56
C ASP A 129 -5.26 16.94 -14.78
N HIS A 130 -4.40 15.92 -14.95
CA HIS A 130 -3.43 15.79 -16.04
C HIS A 130 -3.70 14.58 -16.97
N ASN A 131 -4.96 14.16 -17.11
CA ASN A 131 -5.37 13.02 -17.97
C ASN A 131 -4.58 11.74 -17.72
N SER A 132 -4.34 11.41 -16.45
CA SER A 132 -3.54 10.27 -15.99
C SER A 132 -2.06 10.29 -16.41
N GLN A 133 -1.55 11.43 -16.90
CA GLN A 133 -0.15 11.58 -17.28
C GLN A 133 0.63 12.27 -16.17
N VAL A 134 1.76 11.70 -15.82
CA VAL A 134 2.75 12.31 -14.92
C VAL A 134 4.03 12.53 -15.71
N GLU A 135 4.58 13.75 -15.65
CA GLU A 135 5.85 14.03 -16.28
C GLU A 135 6.95 13.08 -15.77
N PRO A 136 7.69 12.39 -16.66
CA PRO A 136 8.65 11.37 -16.27
C PRO A 136 9.70 11.84 -15.26
N SER A 137 10.26 13.03 -15.46
CA SER A 137 11.26 13.60 -14.54
C SER A 137 10.68 13.84 -13.13
N LYS A 138 9.44 14.30 -13.03
CA LYS A 138 8.74 14.49 -11.76
C LYS A 138 8.46 13.15 -11.09
N LEU A 139 7.98 12.16 -11.84
CA LEU A 139 7.69 10.84 -11.27
C LEU A 139 8.93 10.19 -10.68
N VAL A 140 10.06 10.26 -11.37
CA VAL A 140 11.35 9.77 -10.87
C VAL A 140 11.79 10.53 -9.61
N ALA A 141 11.69 11.87 -9.61
CA ALA A 141 12.06 12.69 -8.46
C ALA A 141 11.16 12.41 -7.23
N TRP A 142 9.83 12.33 -7.41
CA TRP A 142 8.90 11.97 -6.35
C TRP A 142 9.14 10.55 -5.82
N THR A 143 9.51 9.62 -6.70
CA THR A 143 9.86 8.26 -6.28
C THR A 143 11.06 8.25 -5.34
N GLU A 144 12.13 9.01 -5.65
CA GLU A 144 13.30 9.13 -4.75
C GLU A 144 12.91 9.73 -3.39
N GLN A 145 12.06 10.76 -3.36
CA GLN A 145 11.58 11.37 -2.10
C GLN A 145 10.75 10.40 -1.26
N ILE A 146 9.89 9.59 -1.92
CA ILE A 146 9.11 8.54 -1.24
C ILE A 146 10.03 7.43 -0.72
N LEU A 147 11.03 7.03 -1.50
CA LEU A 147 12.02 6.05 -1.06
C LEU A 147 12.84 6.54 0.15
N ASP A 148 13.18 7.83 0.22
CA ASP A 148 13.83 8.44 1.39
C ASP A 148 12.94 8.33 2.64
N ALA A 149 11.65 8.63 2.51
CA ALA A 149 10.68 8.48 3.59
C ALA A 149 10.55 7.01 4.05
N LEU A 150 10.39 6.08 3.10
CA LEU A 150 10.26 4.66 3.39
C LEU A 150 11.50 4.07 4.05
N GLU A 151 12.69 4.52 3.67
CA GLU A 151 13.95 4.07 4.29
C GLU A 151 13.97 4.41 5.79
N LYS A 152 13.55 5.63 6.16
CA LYS A 152 13.43 6.05 7.56
C LYS A 152 12.36 5.26 8.32
N VAL A 153 11.19 5.06 7.71
CA VAL A 153 10.07 4.30 8.27
C VAL A 153 10.51 2.85 8.54
N HIS A 154 11.13 2.20 7.55
CA HIS A 154 11.58 0.82 7.67
C HIS A 154 12.73 0.65 8.67
N ALA A 155 13.65 1.62 8.76
CA ALA A 155 14.71 1.62 9.77
C ALA A 155 14.18 1.68 11.21
N ALA A 156 12.99 2.26 11.41
CA ALA A 156 12.29 2.26 12.69
C ALA A 156 11.43 0.99 12.93
N GLY A 157 11.52 0.01 12.06
CA GLY A 157 10.73 -1.24 12.17
C GLY A 157 9.27 -1.09 11.78
N LEU A 158 8.90 0.00 11.12
CA LEU A 158 7.53 0.30 10.70
C LEU A 158 7.31 0.01 9.22
N LEU A 159 6.04 -0.12 8.85
CA LEU A 159 5.59 -0.24 7.47
C LEU A 159 4.43 0.73 7.24
N HIS A 160 4.35 1.29 6.03
CA HIS A 160 3.24 2.16 5.62
C HIS A 160 1.94 1.39 5.35
N ARG A 161 2.01 0.29 4.59
CA ARG A 161 0.93 -0.67 4.28
C ARG A 161 -0.24 -0.17 3.45
N ASP A 162 -0.27 1.09 3.05
CA ASP A 162 -1.36 1.64 2.22
C ASP A 162 -0.84 2.67 1.19
N ILE A 163 0.29 2.38 0.53
CA ILE A 163 0.81 3.25 -0.53
C ILE A 163 -0.06 3.06 -1.78
N LYS A 164 -0.66 4.18 -2.23
CA LYS A 164 -1.48 4.28 -3.43
C LYS A 164 -1.56 5.74 -3.86
N PRO A 165 -2.02 6.07 -5.07
CA PRO A 165 -2.06 7.46 -5.53
C PRO A 165 -2.80 8.43 -4.60
N GLY A 166 -3.84 7.96 -3.88
CA GLY A 166 -4.58 8.79 -2.92
C GLY A 166 -3.83 9.06 -1.61
N ASN A 167 -2.75 8.32 -1.32
CA ASN A 167 -1.94 8.46 -0.11
C ASN A 167 -0.52 8.99 -0.40
N VAL A 168 -0.22 9.31 -1.64
CA VAL A 168 0.95 10.10 -2.06
C VAL A 168 0.48 11.53 -2.28
N TYR A 169 1.05 12.47 -1.55
CA TYR A 169 0.68 13.89 -1.61
C TYR A 169 1.81 14.70 -2.21
N ILE A 170 1.45 15.61 -3.11
CA ILE A 170 2.38 16.51 -3.77
C ILE A 170 2.10 17.91 -3.25
N GLY A 171 3.03 18.45 -2.47
CA GLY A 171 2.95 19.82 -1.98
C GLY A 171 3.03 20.84 -3.11
N SER A 172 2.57 22.04 -2.85
CA SER A 172 2.67 23.19 -3.79
C SER A 172 4.13 23.54 -4.13
N ASP A 173 5.07 23.17 -3.27
CA ASP A 173 6.52 23.24 -3.51
C ASP A 173 7.08 22.14 -4.41
N GLY A 174 6.21 21.21 -4.84
CA GLY A 174 6.58 20.06 -5.67
C GLY A 174 7.18 18.89 -4.89
N HIS A 175 7.21 18.91 -3.55
CA HIS A 175 7.73 17.82 -2.74
C HIS A 175 6.68 16.73 -2.53
N ALA A 176 7.08 15.45 -2.73
CA ALA A 176 6.21 14.31 -2.50
C ALA A 176 6.34 13.80 -1.06
N MET A 177 5.19 13.50 -0.43
CA MET A 177 5.12 12.96 0.91
C MET A 177 4.07 11.86 1.02
N LEU A 178 4.24 10.99 2.02
CA LEU A 178 3.31 9.92 2.33
C LEU A 178 2.28 10.39 3.37
N LEU A 179 1.01 10.15 3.07
CA LEU A 179 -0.12 10.32 3.98
C LEU A 179 -0.54 8.95 4.52
N ASP A 180 -1.20 8.94 5.66
CA ASP A 180 -2.03 7.83 6.16
C ASP A 180 -1.32 6.47 6.24
N PHE A 181 -0.60 6.23 7.32
CA PHE A 181 -0.08 4.92 7.67
C PHE A 181 -1.24 4.00 8.08
N GLY A 182 -1.28 2.80 7.51
CA GLY A 182 -2.46 1.91 7.59
C GLY A 182 -2.63 1.12 8.89
N ALA A 183 -2.09 1.55 10.05
CA ALA A 183 -2.15 0.78 11.29
C ALA A 183 -3.59 0.63 11.85
N ALA A 184 -4.38 1.71 11.85
CA ALA A 184 -5.76 1.68 12.32
C ALA A 184 -6.67 0.81 11.45
N ARG A 185 -6.41 0.78 10.13
CA ARG A 185 -7.15 -0.07 9.17
C ARG A 185 -6.98 -1.55 9.46
N ARG A 186 -5.76 -1.97 9.83
CA ARG A 186 -5.46 -3.37 10.12
C ARG A 186 -6.24 -3.90 11.33
N VAL A 187 -6.28 -3.14 12.41
CA VAL A 187 -6.99 -3.57 13.63
C VAL A 187 -8.50 -3.65 13.40
N ALA A 188 -9.04 -2.73 12.60
CA ALA A 188 -10.45 -2.79 12.21
C ALA A 188 -10.76 -4.00 11.31
N ALA A 189 -9.83 -4.43 10.46
CA ALA A 189 -9.96 -5.64 9.65
C ALA A 189 -9.94 -6.93 10.48
N GLU A 190 -8.98 -7.03 11.40
CA GLU A 190 -8.86 -8.15 12.32
C GLU A 190 -10.14 -8.30 13.17
N ALA A 191 -10.80 -7.19 13.51
CA ALA A 191 -11.99 -7.15 14.32
C ALA A 191 -13.29 -7.47 13.57
N SER A 192 -13.39 -7.14 12.28
CA SER A 192 -14.62 -7.29 11.49
C SER A 192 -14.74 -8.62 10.76
N GLN A 193 -13.75 -9.51 10.84
CA GLN A 193 -13.63 -10.75 10.03
C GLN A 193 -13.78 -10.50 8.51
N SER A 194 -13.72 -9.23 8.08
CA SER A 194 -13.86 -8.82 6.68
C SER A 194 -12.63 -8.06 6.24
N ILE A 195 -11.67 -8.77 5.67
CA ILE A 195 -10.43 -8.21 5.15
C ILE A 195 -10.71 -7.32 3.92
N THR A 196 -11.77 -7.59 3.18
CA THR A 196 -12.08 -6.95 1.90
C THR A 196 -12.31 -5.43 1.97
N GLY A 197 -12.82 -4.90 3.09
CA GLY A 197 -13.03 -3.46 3.28
C GLY A 197 -11.76 -2.65 3.57
N VAL A 198 -10.63 -3.33 3.81
CA VAL A 198 -9.37 -2.73 4.27
C VAL A 198 -8.31 -2.72 3.17
N ILE A 199 -8.45 -3.59 2.19
CA ILE A 199 -7.49 -3.80 1.11
C ILE A 199 -7.70 -2.76 0.01
N SER A 200 -6.59 -2.17 -0.43
CA SER A 200 -6.57 -1.30 -1.60
C SER A 200 -6.36 -2.16 -2.85
N ALA A 201 -7.48 -2.64 -3.43
CA ALA A 201 -7.47 -3.50 -4.61
C ALA A 201 -6.49 -3.01 -5.68
N GLY A 202 -5.64 -3.89 -6.19
CA GLY A 202 -4.58 -3.62 -7.17
C GLY A 202 -3.30 -3.00 -6.59
N TYR A 203 -3.34 -2.37 -5.39
CA TYR A 203 -2.15 -1.78 -4.75
C TYR A 203 -1.61 -2.61 -3.59
N SER A 204 -2.46 -3.43 -2.97
CA SER A 204 -2.07 -4.29 -1.85
C SER A 204 -1.46 -5.60 -2.34
N PRO A 205 -0.28 -6.01 -1.83
CA PRO A 205 0.32 -7.30 -2.16
C PRO A 205 -0.40 -8.46 -1.48
N ILE A 206 -0.17 -9.68 -1.98
CA ILE A 206 -0.84 -10.90 -1.54
C ILE A 206 -0.73 -11.17 -0.03
N GLU A 207 0.39 -10.82 0.59
CA GLU A 207 0.61 -10.99 2.03
C GLU A 207 -0.25 -10.10 2.92
N GLN A 208 -0.93 -9.09 2.36
CA GLN A 208 -1.89 -8.26 3.09
C GLN A 208 -3.30 -8.85 3.13
N TYR A 209 -3.58 -9.86 2.30
CA TYR A 209 -4.85 -10.60 2.30
C TYR A 209 -4.91 -11.69 3.38
N SER A 210 -3.82 -11.87 4.12
CA SER A 210 -3.75 -12.80 5.25
C SER A 210 -3.92 -12.06 6.58
N GLU A 211 -4.59 -12.68 7.54
CA GLU A 211 -4.68 -12.18 8.92
C GLU A 211 -3.32 -12.08 9.60
N SER A 212 -2.37 -12.92 9.20
CA SER A 212 -1.03 -12.95 9.77
C SER A 212 -0.12 -11.89 9.17
N THR A 213 0.30 -10.95 10.00
CA THR A 213 1.30 -9.92 9.64
C THR A 213 2.75 -10.41 9.62
N LYS A 214 3.02 -11.65 10.05
CA LYS A 214 4.37 -12.25 10.09
C LYS A 214 5.06 -12.31 8.73
N ASN A 215 4.26 -12.24 7.65
CA ASN A 215 4.76 -12.28 6.28
C ASN A 215 4.96 -10.90 5.65
N GLN A 216 4.65 -9.81 6.36
CA GLN A 216 4.82 -8.44 5.90
C GLN A 216 6.21 -7.90 6.27
N GLY A 217 6.75 -7.04 5.42
CA GLY A 217 8.06 -6.43 5.59
C GLY A 217 8.26 -5.28 4.59
N PRO A 218 9.47 -4.71 4.49
CA PRO A 218 9.74 -3.64 3.53
C PRO A 218 9.29 -3.93 2.08
N TRP A 219 9.36 -5.19 1.67
CA TRP A 219 8.85 -5.67 0.37
C TRP A 219 7.35 -5.46 0.17
N THR A 220 6.57 -5.33 1.25
CA THR A 220 5.12 -5.03 1.20
C THR A 220 4.90 -3.61 0.67
N ASP A 221 5.61 -2.63 1.22
CA ASP A 221 5.55 -1.24 0.77
C ASP A 221 6.17 -1.06 -0.62
N ILE A 222 7.23 -1.81 -0.94
CA ILE A 222 7.85 -1.84 -2.28
C ILE A 222 6.81 -2.27 -3.34
N TYR A 223 6.01 -3.30 -3.08
CA TYR A 223 4.95 -3.69 -4.00
C TYR A 223 3.94 -2.56 -4.19
N SER A 224 3.44 -1.99 -3.12
CA SER A 224 2.42 -0.93 -3.16
C SER A 224 2.93 0.33 -3.86
N LEU A 225 4.21 0.69 -3.64
CA LEU A 225 4.88 1.75 -4.39
C LEU A 225 4.96 1.40 -5.88
N SER A 226 5.42 0.20 -6.23
CA SER A 226 5.54 -0.25 -7.62
C SER A 226 4.17 -0.29 -8.31
N ALA A 227 3.12 -0.72 -7.63
CA ALA A 227 1.74 -0.68 -8.13
C ALA A 227 1.25 0.77 -8.40
N THR A 228 1.64 1.70 -7.52
CA THR A 228 1.37 3.14 -7.70
C THR A 228 2.11 3.69 -8.92
N LEU A 229 3.40 3.37 -9.06
CA LEU A 229 4.22 3.79 -10.20
C LEU A 229 3.75 3.14 -11.52
N TYR A 230 3.38 1.87 -11.50
CA TYR A 230 2.77 1.19 -12.64
C TYR A 230 1.57 1.99 -13.17
N ARG A 231 0.66 2.38 -12.26
CA ARG A 231 -0.50 3.20 -12.62
C ARG A 231 -0.11 4.54 -13.26
N CYS A 232 0.94 5.20 -12.74
CA CYS A 232 1.42 6.47 -13.29
C CYS A 232 2.09 6.31 -14.66
N ILE A 233 2.76 5.18 -14.91
CA ILE A 233 3.49 4.89 -16.16
C ILE A 233 2.52 4.46 -17.26
N THR A 234 1.62 3.51 -16.95
CA THR A 234 0.75 2.86 -17.94
C THR A 234 -0.61 3.54 -18.08
N GLY A 235 -1.02 4.33 -17.08
CA GLY A 235 -2.39 4.84 -16.98
C GLY A 235 -3.40 3.81 -16.45
N GLU A 236 -3.01 2.56 -16.26
CA GLU A 236 -3.88 1.45 -15.87
C GLU A 236 -3.66 1.04 -14.42
N LYS A 237 -4.75 0.72 -13.73
CA LYS A 237 -4.66 0.15 -12.38
C LYS A 237 -4.19 -1.30 -12.47
N PRO A 238 -3.21 -1.74 -11.65
CA PRO A 238 -2.79 -3.13 -11.64
C PRO A 238 -3.94 -4.09 -11.29
N ILE A 239 -3.92 -5.29 -11.90
CA ILE A 239 -4.78 -6.42 -11.52
C ILE A 239 -4.47 -6.80 -10.06
N GLU A 240 -5.49 -7.21 -9.31
CA GLU A 240 -5.32 -7.59 -7.90
C GLU A 240 -4.34 -8.75 -7.72
N ALA A 241 -3.55 -8.67 -6.64
CA ALA A 241 -2.52 -9.68 -6.36
C ALA A 241 -3.09 -11.08 -6.15
N THR A 242 -4.33 -11.20 -5.66
CA THR A 242 -5.05 -12.48 -5.52
C THR A 242 -5.36 -13.08 -6.89
N THR A 243 -5.98 -12.33 -7.79
CA THR A 243 -6.27 -12.79 -9.15
C THR A 243 -5.00 -13.22 -9.89
N ARG A 244 -3.94 -12.38 -9.83
CA ARG A 244 -2.64 -12.72 -10.43
C ARG A 244 -2.05 -14.00 -9.84
N ARG A 245 -2.26 -14.23 -8.54
CA ARG A 245 -1.78 -15.43 -7.86
C ARG A 245 -2.57 -16.66 -8.28
N ASP A 246 -3.89 -16.56 -8.37
CA ASP A 246 -4.78 -17.64 -8.76
C ASP A 246 -4.44 -18.10 -10.19
N ASP A 247 -4.30 -17.17 -11.15
CA ASP A 247 -3.88 -17.49 -12.54
C ASP A 247 -2.53 -18.24 -12.55
N MET A 248 -1.55 -17.78 -11.78
CA MET A 248 -0.24 -18.44 -11.70
C MET A 248 -0.30 -19.83 -11.04
N ASP A 249 -1.17 -20.05 -10.07
CA ASP A 249 -1.36 -21.36 -9.43
C ASP A 249 -2.09 -22.35 -10.35
N ASP A 250 -2.93 -21.84 -11.26
CA ASP A 250 -3.58 -22.62 -12.33
C ASP A 250 -2.61 -22.95 -13.50
N GLY A 251 -1.39 -22.40 -13.47
CA GLY A 251 -0.34 -22.66 -14.45
C GLY A 251 -0.27 -21.64 -15.58
N ASP A 252 -1.08 -20.61 -15.54
CA ASP A 252 -1.05 -19.50 -16.49
C ASP A 252 0.10 -18.51 -16.15
N PRO A 253 0.60 -17.74 -17.13
CA PRO A 253 1.58 -16.70 -16.87
C PRO A 253 0.95 -15.57 -16.04
N ASP A 254 1.79 -14.85 -15.27
CA ASP A 254 1.35 -13.64 -14.57
C ASP A 254 0.71 -12.66 -15.58
N PRO A 255 -0.57 -12.25 -15.39
CA PRO A 255 -1.25 -11.35 -16.33
C PRO A 255 -0.65 -9.94 -16.38
N ILE A 256 0.25 -9.57 -15.44
CA ILE A 256 1.07 -8.37 -15.53
C ILE A 256 2.53 -8.80 -15.77
N PRO A 257 2.96 -8.93 -17.03
CA PRO A 257 4.37 -9.21 -17.35
C PRO A 257 5.25 -8.02 -16.96
N PRO A 258 6.57 -8.21 -16.83
CA PRO A 258 7.50 -7.11 -16.65
C PRO A 258 7.29 -6.04 -17.74
N ILE A 259 7.27 -4.77 -17.32
CA ILE A 259 7.13 -3.64 -18.24
C ILE A 259 8.39 -3.59 -19.12
N PRO A 260 8.28 -3.67 -20.46
CA PRO A 260 9.43 -3.54 -21.32
C PRO A 260 9.88 -2.06 -21.36
N PRO A 261 11.15 -1.76 -20.99
CA PRO A 261 11.65 -0.37 -20.96
C PRO A 261 11.52 0.36 -22.31
N GLU A 262 11.60 -0.37 -23.41
CA GLU A 262 11.46 0.15 -24.77
C GLU A 262 10.04 0.65 -25.10
N ALA A 263 9.03 0.18 -24.37
CA ALA A 263 7.65 0.68 -24.51
C ALA A 263 7.46 2.06 -23.84
N PHE A 264 8.36 2.44 -22.94
CA PHE A 264 8.31 3.69 -22.19
C PHE A 264 9.66 4.42 -22.21
N PRO A 265 10.18 4.79 -23.40
CA PRO A 265 11.54 5.32 -23.58
C PRO A 265 11.75 6.70 -22.90
N GLN A 266 10.67 7.36 -22.47
CA GLN A 266 10.72 8.61 -21.69
C GLN A 266 11.20 8.40 -20.26
N TYR A 267 11.24 7.17 -19.75
CA TYR A 267 11.76 6.83 -18.43
C TYR A 267 13.12 6.13 -18.52
N PRO A 268 14.00 6.30 -17.53
CA PRO A 268 15.23 5.50 -17.45
C PRO A 268 14.90 4.00 -17.39
N ALA A 269 15.59 3.17 -18.16
CA ALA A 269 15.36 1.73 -18.19
C ALA A 269 15.49 1.08 -16.80
N GLY A 270 16.44 1.54 -15.98
CA GLY A 270 16.59 1.08 -14.59
C GLY A 270 15.37 1.39 -13.72
N PHE A 271 14.71 2.54 -13.94
CA PHE A 271 13.48 2.90 -13.24
C PHE A 271 12.35 1.91 -13.59
N ILE A 272 12.12 1.65 -14.87
CA ILE A 272 11.12 0.69 -15.34
C ILE A 272 11.38 -0.72 -14.79
N ASN A 273 12.65 -1.16 -14.80
CA ASN A 273 13.06 -2.45 -14.25
C ASN A 273 12.82 -2.53 -12.73
N ALA A 274 13.07 -1.45 -11.98
CA ALA A 274 12.80 -1.40 -10.55
C ALA A 274 11.29 -1.50 -10.25
N VAL A 275 10.45 -0.80 -11.01
CA VAL A 275 8.99 -0.89 -10.90
C VAL A 275 8.52 -2.33 -11.16
N SER A 276 8.99 -2.95 -12.25
CA SER A 276 8.65 -4.35 -12.59
C SER A 276 9.12 -5.32 -11.50
N GLY A 277 10.35 -5.16 -11.00
CA GLY A 277 10.92 -6.01 -9.95
C GLY A 277 10.22 -5.86 -8.59
N GLY A 278 9.68 -4.68 -8.29
CA GLY A 278 8.88 -4.44 -7.09
C GLY A 278 7.43 -4.93 -7.21
N LEU A 279 6.89 -5.04 -8.43
CA LEU A 279 5.51 -5.48 -8.67
C LEU A 279 5.35 -7.02 -8.72
N VAL A 280 6.42 -7.78 -8.52
CA VAL A 280 6.39 -9.26 -8.51
C VAL A 280 5.47 -9.77 -7.40
N VAL A 281 4.50 -10.63 -7.74
CA VAL A 281 3.51 -11.19 -6.80
C VAL A 281 4.19 -12.08 -5.77
N ILE A 282 5.09 -12.97 -6.22
CA ILE A 282 5.81 -13.90 -5.33
C ILE A 282 6.81 -13.12 -4.49
N ARG A 283 6.49 -12.96 -3.20
CA ARG A 283 7.27 -12.17 -2.23
C ARG A 283 8.79 -12.44 -2.26
N LYS A 284 9.20 -13.72 -2.32
CA LYS A 284 10.62 -14.12 -2.29
C LYS A 284 11.40 -13.65 -3.52
N ASN A 285 10.72 -13.42 -4.64
CA ASN A 285 11.32 -13.01 -5.91
C ASN A 285 11.25 -11.49 -6.11
N ARG A 286 10.53 -10.78 -5.24
CA ARG A 286 10.35 -9.34 -5.26
C ARG A 286 11.56 -8.63 -4.71
N ILE A 287 11.78 -7.37 -5.08
CA ILE A 287 12.73 -6.47 -4.42
C ILE A 287 12.42 -6.39 -2.92
N GLN A 288 13.44 -6.61 -2.08
CA GLN A 288 13.27 -6.79 -0.63
C GLN A 288 13.46 -5.52 0.19
N SER A 289 14.07 -4.46 -0.38
CA SER A 289 14.39 -3.24 0.36
C SER A 289 14.46 -2.02 -0.54
N VAL A 290 14.36 -0.83 0.07
CA VAL A 290 14.57 0.46 -0.59
C VAL A 290 15.95 0.52 -1.25
N ALA A 291 16.98 0.03 -0.58
CA ALA A 291 18.34 0.01 -1.13
C ALA A 291 18.45 -0.80 -2.43
N GLN A 292 17.79 -1.98 -2.49
CA GLN A 292 17.74 -2.79 -3.71
C GLN A 292 16.94 -2.08 -4.82
N PHE A 293 15.83 -1.43 -4.49
CA PHE A 293 15.04 -0.67 -5.46
C PHE A 293 15.89 0.46 -6.09
N ARG A 294 16.57 1.26 -5.27
CA ARG A 294 17.47 2.32 -5.74
C ARG A 294 18.64 1.78 -6.58
N ALA A 295 19.22 0.66 -6.18
CA ALA A 295 20.30 0.04 -6.94
C ALA A 295 19.84 -0.33 -8.36
N MET A 296 18.62 -0.87 -8.49
CA MET A 296 18.02 -1.21 -9.78
C MET A 296 17.67 0.03 -10.60
N MET A 297 17.12 1.09 -9.97
CA MET A 297 16.84 2.37 -10.65
C MET A 297 18.11 2.98 -11.29
N LYS A 298 19.26 2.85 -10.63
CA LYS A 298 20.54 3.39 -11.09
C LYS A 298 21.28 2.51 -12.09
N ALA A 299 20.87 1.24 -12.25
CA ALA A 299 21.51 0.33 -13.19
C ALA A 299 21.24 0.81 -14.63
N SER A 300 22.21 1.40 -15.26
CA SER A 300 22.18 1.75 -16.68
C SER A 300 22.10 0.47 -17.50
N GLY A 301 21.04 0.31 -18.30
CA GLY A 301 20.63 -0.79 -19.15
C GLY A 301 21.71 -1.80 -19.58
N SER A 302 22.02 -2.75 -18.70
CA SER A 302 22.59 -4.03 -19.09
C SER A 302 21.45 -5.06 -18.92
N THR A 303 20.97 -5.58 -20.02
CA THR A 303 20.03 -6.69 -20.09
C THR A 303 20.68 -7.94 -19.51
N ALA A 304 20.72 -8.06 -18.19
CA ALA A 304 21.02 -9.30 -17.52
C ALA A 304 19.70 -10.00 -17.24
N SER A 305 19.16 -10.71 -18.23
CA SER A 305 18.24 -11.84 -17.97
C SER A 305 18.86 -12.71 -16.87
N PRO A 306 18.10 -13.15 -15.87
CA PRO A 306 18.60 -14.11 -14.91
C PRO A 306 19.06 -15.34 -15.68
N LYS A 307 20.37 -15.62 -15.64
CA LYS A 307 20.91 -16.87 -16.21
C LYS A 307 20.25 -18.03 -15.46
N THR A 308 19.23 -18.61 -16.08
CA THR A 308 18.82 -19.97 -15.74
C THR A 308 20.05 -20.83 -15.89
N LYS A 309 20.50 -21.46 -14.80
CA LYS A 309 21.54 -22.49 -14.85
C LYS A 309 21.09 -23.52 -15.88
N PRO A 310 21.94 -23.88 -16.86
CA PRO A 310 21.59 -24.93 -17.77
C PRO A 310 21.37 -26.22 -16.98
N THR A 311 20.18 -26.78 -17.13
CA THR A 311 19.86 -28.14 -16.66
C THR A 311 20.86 -29.09 -17.30
N PRO A 312 21.59 -29.93 -16.55
CA PRO A 312 22.50 -30.91 -17.14
C PRO A 312 21.72 -31.80 -18.11
N ALA A 313 22.20 -31.95 -19.33
CA ALA A 313 21.65 -32.85 -20.31
C ALA A 313 21.58 -34.27 -19.72
N PRO A 314 20.51 -35.05 -19.98
CA PRO A 314 20.43 -36.43 -19.53
C PRO A 314 21.55 -37.27 -20.13
N GLN A 315 22.32 -37.92 -19.26
CA GLN A 315 23.36 -38.87 -19.67
C GLN A 315 22.70 -40.04 -20.41
N PRO A 316 23.29 -40.51 -21.52
CA PRO A 316 22.76 -41.68 -22.19
C PRO A 316 22.86 -42.92 -21.32
N THR A 317 21.76 -43.60 -21.11
CA THR A 317 21.69 -44.90 -20.42
C THR A 317 22.52 -45.96 -21.17
N PRO A 318 23.32 -46.78 -20.50
CA PRO A 318 24.06 -47.86 -21.14
C PRO A 318 23.09 -48.90 -21.75
N LYS A 319 23.31 -49.22 -23.03
CA LYS A 319 22.60 -50.30 -23.72
C LYS A 319 22.88 -51.61 -23.02
N SER A 320 21.82 -52.26 -22.56
CA SER A 320 21.89 -53.63 -22.05
C SER A 320 22.26 -54.61 -23.16
N VAL A 321 23.32 -55.40 -22.92
CA VAL A 321 23.79 -56.51 -23.77
C VAL A 321 22.81 -57.68 -23.55
N PRO A 322 22.34 -58.33 -24.63
CA PRO A 322 21.47 -59.52 -24.49
C PRO A 322 22.26 -60.73 -23.97
N LYS A 323 21.84 -61.30 -22.86
CA LYS A 323 22.33 -62.60 -22.37
C LYS A 323 21.71 -63.72 -23.20
N ASN A 324 22.55 -64.47 -23.89
CA ASN A 324 22.25 -65.77 -24.52
C ASN A 324 21.63 -66.74 -23.47
N ARG A 325 20.52 -67.38 -23.87
CA ARG A 325 19.99 -68.57 -23.20
C ARG A 325 20.76 -69.80 -23.71
N PRO A 326 21.14 -70.71 -22.86
CA PRO A 326 21.39 -72.08 -23.28
C PRO A 326 20.08 -72.85 -23.37
N ASP A 327 20.02 -73.60 -24.44
CA ASP A 327 19.07 -74.62 -24.78
C ASP A 327 19.30 -75.84 -23.84
N ASP A 328 18.23 -76.37 -23.26
CA ASP A 328 18.23 -77.74 -22.76
C ASP A 328 16.84 -78.35 -22.92
N SER A 329 16.76 -79.12 -23.94
CA SER A 329 15.78 -80.21 -24.17
C SER A 329 16.00 -81.33 -23.17
N VAL A 330 14.98 -82.01 -22.78
CA VAL A 330 14.82 -83.47 -22.76
C VAL A 330 13.89 -84.00 -21.64
N HIS A 331 12.88 -84.71 -22.09
CA HIS A 331 12.25 -85.95 -21.63
C HIS A 331 11.17 -85.97 -20.52
N SER A 332 10.09 -86.42 -20.98
CA SER A 332 9.38 -87.76 -20.85
C SER A 332 8.25 -87.75 -19.81
N GLY A 333 7.10 -88.16 -20.31
CA GLY A 333 5.93 -88.61 -19.60
C GLY A 333 6.16 -89.97 -18.84
N PRO A 334 5.12 -90.69 -18.38
CA PRO A 334 3.81 -90.86 -19.04
C PRO A 334 2.67 -90.18 -18.36
#